data_3bd12ed6ae2b842eb178437f9be1ee4d
#
_entry.id   3bd12ed6ae2b842eb178437f9be1ee4d
#
_cell.length_a   1.000
_cell.length_b   1.000
_cell.length_c   1.000
_cell.angle_alpha   90.00
_cell.angle_beta   90.00
_cell.angle_gamma   90.00
#
_symmetry.space_group_name_H-M   'P 1'
#
loop_
_entity.id
_entity.type
_entity.pdbx_description
1 polymer ?
#
loop_
_entity_poly.entity_id
_entity_poly.type
_entity_poly.pdbx_seq_one_letter_code
_entity_poly.pdbx_strand_id
1 'polypeptide(L)'
;MLGDSREVREALKEVCEGDEKILATYLFGSRARETTAEGGDIDIAVLLSAIPQNLLEYYLHLLNRLSKILGDNLHLIILNTAPPLLKHQVIKRGIPIYTRSERSRILFEASAQCEYLDFQRAIKRYDECLIKQLLA
;
A
#
# COMPACT_ATOMS: atom_id res chain seq x y z
N MET A 1 22.96 2.66 2.93
CA MET A 1 21.72 3.41 2.67
C MET A 1 21.57 3.63 1.17
N LEU A 2 20.46 3.20 0.61
CA LEU A 2 20.23 3.31 -0.82
C LEU A 2 19.76 4.73 -1.15
N GLY A 3 20.50 5.42 -1.99
CA GLY A 3 20.22 6.81 -2.33
C GLY A 3 19.42 7.00 -3.61
N ASP A 4 19.38 5.99 -4.47
CA ASP A 4 18.72 6.06 -5.76
C ASP A 4 17.43 5.25 -5.75
N SER A 5 16.38 5.79 -6.39
CA SER A 5 15.09 5.11 -6.48
C SER A 5 15.18 3.77 -7.21
N ARG A 6 16.12 3.63 -8.15
CA ARG A 6 16.36 2.39 -8.85
C ARG A 6 16.89 1.31 -7.93
N GLU A 7 17.87 1.65 -7.09
CA GLU A 7 18.44 0.74 -6.10
C GLU A 7 17.38 0.29 -5.08
N VAL A 8 16.55 1.22 -4.64
CA VAL A 8 15.43 0.94 -3.74
C VAL A 8 14.48 -0.08 -4.37
N ARG A 9 14.12 0.11 -5.62
CA ARG A 9 13.22 -0.81 -6.34
C ARG A 9 13.80 -2.19 -6.48
N GLU A 10 15.09 -2.30 -6.82
CA GLU A 10 15.76 -3.58 -6.97
C GLU A 10 15.86 -4.33 -5.64
N ALA A 11 16.19 -3.62 -4.57
CA ALA A 11 16.26 -4.20 -3.24
C ALA A 11 14.89 -4.71 -2.77
N LEU A 12 13.83 -3.95 -3.04
CA LEU A 12 12.46 -4.36 -2.73
C LEU A 12 12.05 -5.61 -3.49
N LYS A 13 12.39 -5.69 -4.78
CA LYS A 13 12.08 -6.87 -5.58
C LYS A 13 12.73 -8.12 -5.01
N GLU A 14 13.98 -8.04 -4.59
CA GLU A 14 14.68 -9.18 -4.00
C GLU A 14 13.99 -9.68 -2.74
N VAL A 15 13.62 -8.77 -1.84
CA VAL A 15 12.91 -9.15 -0.61
C VAL A 15 11.57 -9.79 -0.93
N CYS A 16 10.82 -9.20 -1.88
CA CYS A 16 9.50 -9.70 -2.25
C CYS A 16 9.56 -11.06 -2.94
N GLU A 17 10.55 -11.27 -3.79
CA GLU A 17 10.73 -12.58 -4.44
C GLU A 17 11.02 -13.68 -3.45
N GLY A 18 11.69 -13.36 -2.36
CA GLY A 18 12.01 -14.32 -1.30
C GLY A 18 10.85 -14.64 -0.37
N ASP A 19 9.74 -13.94 -0.47
CA ASP A 19 8.57 -14.16 0.40
C ASP A 19 7.35 -14.55 -0.45
N GLU A 20 7.00 -15.82 -0.42
CA GLU A 20 5.89 -16.37 -1.21
C GLU A 20 4.52 -15.77 -0.85
N LYS A 21 4.38 -15.20 0.32
CA LYS A 21 3.13 -14.59 0.76
C LYS A 21 2.85 -13.27 0.06
N ILE A 22 3.86 -12.63 -0.49
CA ILE A 22 3.72 -11.33 -1.16
C ILE A 22 3.28 -11.53 -2.61
N LEU A 23 2.10 -11.02 -2.96
CA LEU A 23 1.57 -11.05 -4.32
C LEU A 23 1.97 -9.84 -5.14
N ALA A 24 2.01 -8.67 -4.51
CA ALA A 24 2.36 -7.43 -5.17
C ALA A 24 2.88 -6.41 -4.15
N THR A 25 3.71 -5.51 -4.63
CA THR A 25 4.27 -4.44 -3.78
C THR A 25 4.23 -3.13 -4.56
N TYR A 26 3.78 -2.09 -3.91
CA TYR A 26 3.67 -0.75 -4.47
C TYR A 26 4.57 0.21 -3.72
N LEU A 27 5.22 1.08 -4.47
CA LEU A 27 5.92 2.23 -3.92
C LEU A 27 5.00 3.43 -4.08
N PHE A 28 4.74 4.16 -3.01
CA PHE A 28 3.87 5.32 -3.07
C PHE A 28 4.43 6.47 -2.22
N GLY A 29 3.69 7.58 -2.17
CA GLY A 29 4.17 8.76 -1.46
C GLY A 29 5.19 9.56 -2.27
N SER A 30 6.03 10.32 -1.61
CA SER A 30 6.97 11.24 -2.26
C SER A 30 8.00 10.54 -3.12
N ARG A 31 8.47 9.36 -2.72
CA ARG A 31 9.48 8.59 -3.47
C ARG A 31 8.96 8.02 -4.78
N ALA A 32 7.65 7.79 -4.90
CA ALA A 32 7.07 7.27 -6.13
C ALA A 32 7.15 8.26 -7.29
N ARG A 33 7.26 9.55 -7.00
CA ARG A 33 7.26 10.61 -8.00
C ARG A 33 8.66 11.00 -8.51
N GLU A 34 9.68 10.34 -8.10
CA GLU A 34 11.07 10.57 -8.53
C GLU A 34 11.66 11.97 -8.28
N THR A 35 10.86 12.90 -7.80
CA THR A 35 11.31 14.27 -7.56
C THR A 35 11.88 14.47 -6.19
N THR A 36 12.20 13.41 -5.51
CA THR A 36 12.51 13.50 -4.12
C THR A 36 13.92 13.84 -3.83
N ALA A 37 14.04 14.88 -3.09
CA ALA A 37 15.26 15.19 -2.39
C ALA A 37 15.60 14.02 -1.46
N GLU A 38 16.88 13.83 -1.27
CA GLU A 38 17.41 12.88 -0.31
C GLU A 38 16.76 13.08 1.06
N GLY A 39 16.40 12.01 1.72
CA GLY A 39 15.86 12.03 3.06
C GLY A 39 14.35 11.96 3.21
N GLY A 40 13.62 11.79 2.09
CA GLY A 40 12.16 11.57 2.16
C GLY A 40 11.83 10.18 2.67
N ASP A 41 10.66 10.04 3.29
CA ASP A 41 10.16 8.74 3.76
C ASP A 41 9.87 7.83 2.57
N ILE A 42 10.12 6.55 2.77
CA ILE A 42 9.79 5.51 1.78
C ILE A 42 8.48 4.87 2.21
N ASP A 43 7.46 5.00 1.37
CA ASP A 43 6.14 4.44 1.64
C ASP A 43 5.93 3.21 0.76
N ILE A 44 5.71 2.06 1.40
CA ILE A 44 5.56 0.77 0.73
C ILE A 44 4.25 0.15 1.14
N ALA A 45 3.52 -0.35 0.16
CA ALA A 45 2.29 -1.09 0.39
C ALA A 45 2.45 -2.50 -0.20
N VAL A 46 2.05 -3.49 0.57
CA VAL A 46 2.20 -4.90 0.22
C VAL A 46 0.84 -5.59 0.19
N LEU A 47 0.58 -6.32 -0.89
CA LEU A 47 -0.59 -7.18 -1.00
C LEU A 47 -0.16 -8.62 -0.73
N LEU A 48 -0.80 -9.24 0.26
CA LEU A 48 -0.50 -10.61 0.65
C LEU A 48 -1.52 -11.58 0.05
N SER A 49 -1.10 -12.82 -0.21
CA SER A 49 -1.98 -13.87 -0.73
C SER A 49 -3.08 -14.25 0.26
N ALA A 50 -2.79 -14.13 1.55
CA ALA A 50 -3.74 -14.36 2.63
C ALA A 50 -3.27 -13.61 3.87
N ILE A 51 -4.19 -13.28 4.75
CA ILE A 51 -3.84 -12.62 6.01
C ILE A 51 -3.24 -13.69 6.95
N PRO A 52 -1.99 -13.51 7.43
CA PRO A 52 -1.37 -14.47 8.35
C PRO A 52 -2.13 -14.55 9.67
N GLN A 53 -2.04 -15.69 10.37
CA GLN A 53 -2.67 -15.86 11.66
C GLN A 53 -2.20 -14.81 12.67
N ASN A 54 -0.89 -14.53 12.66
CA ASN A 54 -0.33 -13.46 13.49
C ASN A 54 0.18 -12.35 12.56
N LEU A 55 -0.73 -11.48 12.17
CA LEU A 55 -0.43 -10.38 11.26
C LEU A 55 0.59 -9.42 11.83
N LEU A 56 0.51 -9.11 13.12
CA LEU A 56 1.45 -8.20 13.78
C LEU A 56 2.88 -8.73 13.72
N GLU A 57 3.05 -10.00 14.03
CA GLU A 57 4.37 -10.66 13.98
C GLU A 57 4.93 -10.62 12.54
N TYR A 58 4.11 -10.97 11.56
CA TYR A 58 4.50 -10.90 10.16
C TYR A 58 4.90 -9.48 9.76
N TYR A 59 4.08 -8.50 10.15
CA TYR A 59 4.33 -7.09 9.85
C TYR A 59 5.67 -6.62 10.41
N LEU A 60 5.94 -6.94 11.69
CA LEU A 60 7.17 -6.53 12.33
C LEU A 60 8.40 -7.21 11.71
N HIS A 61 8.26 -8.47 11.33
CA HIS A 61 9.33 -9.20 10.64
C HIS A 61 9.65 -8.57 9.28
N LEU A 62 8.62 -8.28 8.50
CA LEU A 62 8.78 -7.67 7.18
C LEU A 62 9.36 -6.27 7.32
N LEU A 63 8.84 -5.48 8.25
CA LEU A 63 9.33 -4.13 8.52
C LEU A 63 10.82 -4.15 8.89
N ASN A 64 11.23 -5.08 9.76
CA ASN A 64 12.62 -5.21 10.16
C ASN A 64 13.53 -5.58 8.98
N ARG A 65 13.10 -6.51 8.14
CA ARG A 65 13.86 -6.91 6.95
C ARG A 65 14.03 -5.74 5.98
N LEU A 66 12.97 -5.00 5.73
CA LEU A 66 12.99 -3.85 4.84
C LEU A 66 13.80 -2.69 5.42
N SER A 67 13.71 -2.45 6.72
CA SER A 67 14.47 -1.39 7.38
C SER A 67 15.97 -1.61 7.32
N LYS A 68 16.42 -2.85 7.37
CA LYS A 68 17.85 -3.16 7.24
C LYS A 68 18.41 -2.79 5.87
N ILE A 69 17.58 -2.81 4.85
CA ILE A 69 17.98 -2.52 3.47
C ILE A 69 17.73 -1.06 3.12
N LEU A 70 16.57 -0.53 3.52
CA LEU A 70 16.09 0.78 3.05
C LEU A 70 16.25 1.90 4.08
N GLY A 71 16.59 1.58 5.33
CA GLY A 71 16.72 2.56 6.39
C GLY A 71 15.47 2.66 7.26
N ASP A 72 15.54 3.53 8.27
CA ASP A 72 14.50 3.64 9.30
C ASP A 72 13.31 4.50 8.89
N ASN A 73 13.43 5.29 7.84
CA ASN A 73 12.35 6.16 7.36
C ASN A 73 11.42 5.40 6.42
N LEU A 74 10.92 4.27 6.88
CA LEU A 74 10.10 3.36 6.10
C LEU A 74 8.70 3.26 6.71
N HIS A 75 7.70 3.45 5.87
CA HIS A 75 6.30 3.25 6.23
C HIS A 75 5.77 2.05 5.46
N LEU A 76 5.31 1.05 6.18
CA LEU A 76 4.81 -0.19 5.60
C LEU A 76 3.30 -0.31 5.83
N ILE A 77 2.58 -0.61 4.77
CA ILE A 77 1.13 -0.83 4.82
C ILE A 77 0.81 -2.20 4.24
N ILE A 78 -0.03 -2.95 4.95
CA ILE A 78 -0.58 -4.20 4.44
C ILE A 78 -1.93 -3.88 3.81
N LEU A 79 -2.02 -4.03 2.49
CA LEU A 79 -3.22 -3.64 1.74
C LEU A 79 -4.44 -4.48 2.08
N ASN A 80 -4.24 -5.74 2.46
CA ASN A 80 -5.34 -6.63 2.80
C ASN A 80 -6.25 -6.10 3.91
N THR A 81 -5.68 -5.31 4.83
CA THR A 81 -6.40 -4.78 5.98
C THR A 81 -6.52 -3.26 5.97
N ALA A 82 -6.09 -2.62 4.90
CA ALA A 82 -6.14 -1.16 4.79
C ALA A 82 -7.57 -0.66 4.56
N PRO A 83 -7.90 0.56 5.03
CA PRO A 83 -9.22 1.15 4.77
C PRO A 83 -9.41 1.45 3.26
N PRO A 84 -10.67 1.56 2.80
CA PRO A 84 -10.97 1.79 1.39
C PRO A 84 -10.28 3.02 0.79
N LEU A 85 -10.24 4.11 1.52
CA LEU A 85 -9.59 5.33 1.04
C LEU A 85 -8.09 5.14 0.83
N LEU A 86 -7.42 4.47 1.77
CA LEU A 86 -6.00 4.21 1.68
C LEU A 86 -5.67 3.27 0.53
N LYS A 87 -6.44 2.18 0.37
CA LYS A 87 -6.29 1.28 -0.78
C LYS A 87 -6.39 2.05 -2.09
N HIS A 88 -7.40 2.91 -2.20
CA HIS A 88 -7.62 3.71 -3.39
C HIS A 88 -6.44 4.63 -3.69
N GLN A 89 -5.90 5.30 -2.68
CA GLN A 89 -4.75 6.19 -2.84
C GLN A 89 -3.51 5.44 -3.33
N VAL A 90 -3.25 4.27 -2.77
CA VAL A 90 -2.10 3.45 -3.17
C VAL A 90 -2.25 2.99 -4.62
N ILE A 91 -3.42 2.50 -5.01
CA ILE A 91 -3.67 2.00 -6.36
C ILE A 91 -3.57 3.12 -7.38
N LYS A 92 -4.13 4.27 -7.07
CA LYS A 92 -4.18 5.40 -7.99
C LYS A 92 -2.81 6.06 -8.18
N ARG A 93 -2.06 6.24 -7.11
CA ARG A 93 -0.82 7.01 -7.12
C ARG A 93 0.44 6.19 -6.95
N GLY A 94 0.30 4.95 -6.50
CA GLY A 94 1.43 4.08 -6.29
C GLY A 94 1.97 3.49 -7.59
N ILE A 95 3.22 3.08 -7.55
CA ILE A 95 3.89 2.42 -8.66
C ILE A 95 4.09 0.97 -8.28
N PRO A 96 3.50 0.00 -9.02
CA PRO A 96 3.77 -1.41 -8.78
C PRO A 96 5.24 -1.69 -9.08
N ILE A 97 5.98 -2.19 -8.10
CA ILE A 97 7.40 -2.51 -8.25
C ILE A 97 7.66 -4.00 -8.27
N TYR A 98 6.74 -4.79 -7.74
CA TYR A 98 6.83 -6.24 -7.76
C TYR A 98 5.44 -6.83 -7.91
N THR A 99 5.29 -7.80 -8.79
CA THR A 99 4.02 -8.51 -9.00
C THR A 99 4.34 -9.98 -9.21
N ARG A 100 3.92 -10.82 -8.26
CA ARG A 100 4.04 -12.27 -8.39
C ARG A 100 2.93 -12.84 -9.25
N SER A 101 1.70 -12.32 -9.07
CA SER A 101 0.53 -12.72 -9.84
C SER A 101 -0.19 -11.47 -10.32
N GLU A 102 -0.07 -11.20 -11.61
CA GLU A 102 -0.72 -10.04 -12.22
C GLU A 102 -2.24 -10.16 -12.14
N ARG A 103 -2.76 -11.37 -12.33
CA ARG A 103 -4.18 -11.62 -12.19
C ARG A 103 -4.69 -11.26 -10.80
N SER A 104 -3.99 -11.70 -9.77
CA SER A 104 -4.38 -11.40 -8.38
C SER A 104 -4.32 -9.91 -8.10
N ARG A 105 -3.30 -9.23 -8.61
CA ARG A 105 -3.17 -7.79 -8.44
C ARG A 105 -4.33 -7.04 -9.09
N ILE A 106 -4.68 -7.40 -10.32
CA ILE A 106 -5.77 -6.75 -11.06
C ILE A 106 -7.11 -6.99 -10.36
N LEU A 107 -7.36 -8.21 -9.91
CA LEU A 107 -8.59 -8.53 -9.17
C LEU A 107 -8.68 -7.74 -7.86
N PHE A 108 -7.57 -7.61 -7.17
CA PHE A 108 -7.52 -6.81 -5.95
C PHE A 108 -7.82 -5.33 -6.25
N GLU A 109 -7.19 -4.78 -7.27
CA GLU A 109 -7.39 -3.37 -7.66
C GLU A 109 -8.84 -3.10 -8.04
N ALA A 110 -9.45 -4.00 -8.80
CA ALA A 110 -10.86 -3.87 -9.17
C ALA A 110 -11.77 -3.93 -7.95
N SER A 111 -11.53 -4.87 -7.05
CA SER A 111 -12.29 -4.99 -5.80
C SER A 111 -12.14 -3.75 -4.93
N ALA A 112 -10.94 -3.23 -4.82
CA ALA A 112 -10.67 -2.03 -4.03
C ALA A 112 -11.36 -0.80 -4.59
N GLN A 113 -11.45 -0.68 -5.92
CA GLN A 113 -12.19 0.41 -6.55
C GLN A 113 -13.68 0.33 -6.28
N CYS A 114 -14.26 -0.87 -6.35
CA CYS A 114 -15.67 -1.06 -6.02
C CYS A 114 -15.94 -0.70 -4.55
N GLU A 115 -15.07 -1.13 -3.66
CA GLU A 115 -15.14 -0.81 -2.24
C GLU A 115 -15.08 0.70 -2.01
N TYR A 116 -14.21 1.39 -2.71
CA TYR A 116 -14.07 2.84 -2.62
C TYR A 116 -15.33 3.57 -3.10
N LEU A 117 -15.93 3.13 -4.21
CA LEU A 117 -17.17 3.71 -4.71
C LEU A 117 -18.33 3.52 -3.72
N ASP A 118 -18.43 2.35 -3.12
CA ASP A 118 -19.43 2.08 -2.09
C ASP A 118 -19.20 2.98 -0.87
N PHE A 119 -17.97 3.15 -0.48
CA PHE A 119 -17.57 4.03 0.62
C PHE A 119 -17.97 5.48 0.33
N GLN A 120 -17.71 5.98 -0.88
CA GLN A 120 -18.09 7.33 -1.28
C GLN A 120 -19.61 7.54 -1.24
N ARG A 121 -20.37 6.55 -1.70
CA ARG A 121 -21.83 6.61 -1.66
C ARG A 121 -22.35 6.65 -0.23
N ALA A 122 -21.75 5.86 0.66
CA ALA A 122 -22.12 5.85 2.06
C ALA A 122 -21.84 7.19 2.73
N ILE A 123 -20.68 7.78 2.47
CA ILE A 123 -20.32 9.11 2.98
C ILE A 123 -21.31 10.17 2.49
N LYS A 124 -21.62 10.14 1.20
CA LYS A 124 -22.56 11.09 0.61
C LYS A 124 -23.95 11.01 1.25
N ARG A 125 -24.47 9.79 1.46
CA ARG A 125 -25.76 9.59 2.14
C ARG A 125 -25.74 10.10 3.57
N TYR A 126 -24.64 9.86 4.27
CA TYR A 126 -24.46 10.33 5.64
C TYR A 126 -24.51 11.86 5.69
N ASP A 127 -23.77 12.52 4.81
CA ASP A 127 -23.74 13.99 4.73
C ASP A 127 -25.11 14.55 4.40
N GLU A 128 -25.84 13.96 3.46
CA GLU A 128 -27.20 14.38 3.10
C GLU A 128 -28.16 14.24 4.28
N CYS A 129 -28.09 13.13 5.00
CA CYS A 129 -28.91 12.93 6.18
C CYS A 129 -28.60 13.94 7.27
N LEU A 130 -27.32 14.21 7.49
CA LEU A 130 -26.87 15.18 8.49
C LEU A 130 -27.37 16.58 8.16
N ILE A 131 -27.27 16.99 6.89
CA ILE A 131 -27.76 18.28 6.43
C ILE A 131 -29.28 18.41 6.65
N LYS A 132 -30.03 17.36 6.32
CA LYS A 132 -31.48 17.35 6.56
C LYS A 132 -31.82 17.52 8.05
N GLN A 133 -31.07 16.88 8.93
CA GLN A 133 -31.29 17.02 10.36
C GLN A 133 -30.98 18.43 10.86
N LEU A 134 -29.95 19.06 10.30
CA LEU A 134 -29.55 20.42 10.69
C LEU A 134 -30.54 21.49 10.17
N LEU A 135 -31.20 21.22 9.05
CA LEU A 135 -32.12 22.16 8.42
C LEU A 135 -33.59 21.96 8.82
N ALA A 136 -33.88 20.86 9.48
CA ALA A 136 -35.24 20.54 9.91
C ALA A 136 -35.73 21.37 11.12
#